data_bb947816ecbc439674bcdcbc8e7c4fbc
#
_entry.id   bb947816ecbc439674bcdcbc8e7c4fbc
#
_cell.length_a   1.000
_cell.length_b   1.000
_cell.length_c   1.000
_cell.angle_alpha   90.00
_cell.angle_beta   90.00
_cell.angle_gamma   90.00
#
_symmetry.space_group_name_H-M   'P 1'
#
loop_
_entity.id
_entity.type
_entity.pdbx_description
1 polymer ?
#
loop_
_entity_poly.entity_id
_entity_poly.type
_entity_poly.pdbx_seq_one_letter_code
_entity_poly.pdbx_strand_id
1 'polypeptide(L)'
;CGPSYFADSSGVGHVVISAGDHVTIYTVQTSPSPKLIKPIVSPEIETGQDPGFFTTVSSNGTTPGSTIIWAMDRPLDDYPGEIYLRAFDPNTGKILMAIGAGIWRSPEADANLVPTVANGHIFVGSLNQVAIFGLPTPGAKTVEIPVPPPAEEAALPAATPHQISGTVVASQDGSFTLQTRTGATIEVDTSAATHFGAARQPAGTPVLVRGNYTSGGFKAVHILHLKPQLGLWPTDR
;
A
#
# COMPACT_ATOMS: atom_id res chain seq x y z
N CYS A 1 9.91 -1.88 -0.77
CA CYS A 1 9.53 -2.82 0.31
C CYS A 1 10.76 -3.60 0.75
N GLY A 2 10.95 -3.79 2.06
CA GLY A 2 11.96 -4.68 2.62
C GLY A 2 11.38 -6.09 2.82
N PRO A 3 12.14 -7.16 2.53
CA PRO A 3 11.70 -8.50 2.87
C PRO A 3 11.74 -8.72 4.39
N SER A 4 10.82 -9.54 4.89
CA SER A 4 10.84 -10.06 6.26
C SER A 4 11.25 -11.52 6.27
N TYR A 5 11.76 -12.01 7.39
CA TYR A 5 12.21 -13.38 7.54
C TYR A 5 11.68 -14.00 8.84
N PHE A 6 11.35 -15.27 8.80
CA PHE A 6 11.10 -16.08 10.00
C PHE A 6 11.53 -17.54 9.78
N ALA A 7 11.76 -18.24 10.88
CA ALA A 7 11.88 -19.70 10.87
C ALA A 7 10.60 -20.30 11.45
N ASP A 8 10.09 -21.36 10.84
CA ASP A 8 8.94 -22.09 11.37
C ASP A 8 9.34 -23.00 12.56
N SER A 9 8.36 -23.70 13.11
CA SER A 9 8.58 -24.60 14.27
C SER A 9 9.53 -25.77 14.00
N SER A 10 9.79 -26.09 12.73
CA SER A 10 10.76 -27.12 12.32
C SER A 10 12.15 -26.52 12.00
N GLY A 11 12.30 -25.22 12.13
CA GLY A 11 13.54 -24.50 11.84
C GLY A 11 13.73 -24.18 10.35
N VAL A 12 12.73 -24.41 9.51
CA VAL A 12 12.80 -24.06 8.10
C VAL A 12 12.60 -22.56 7.93
N GLY A 13 13.52 -21.93 7.20
CA GLY A 13 13.49 -20.50 6.94
C GLY A 13 12.45 -20.12 5.88
N HIS A 14 11.81 -18.97 6.07
CA HIS A 14 10.86 -18.37 5.15
C HIS A 14 11.19 -16.91 4.93
N VAL A 15 11.02 -16.47 3.67
CA VAL A 15 11.13 -15.05 3.29
C VAL A 15 9.75 -14.56 2.85
N VAL A 16 9.35 -13.46 3.44
CA VAL A 16 8.10 -12.76 3.10
C VAL A 16 8.45 -11.55 2.26
N ILE A 17 7.85 -11.44 1.11
CA ILE A 17 7.96 -10.27 0.25
C ILE A 17 6.57 -9.79 -0.15
N SER A 18 6.48 -8.54 -0.50
CA SER A 18 5.30 -7.97 -1.12
C SER A 18 5.68 -7.43 -2.48
N ALA A 19 4.90 -7.76 -3.48
CA ALA A 19 5.05 -7.24 -4.84
C ALA A 19 3.66 -6.94 -5.39
N GLY A 20 3.36 -5.66 -5.61
CA GLY A 20 2.01 -5.24 -6.00
C GLY A 20 1.00 -5.52 -4.87
N ASP A 21 -0.08 -6.17 -5.21
CA ASP A 21 -1.27 -6.34 -4.35
C ASP A 21 -1.25 -7.61 -3.49
N HIS A 22 -0.12 -8.33 -3.43
CA HIS A 22 -0.02 -9.59 -2.71
C HIS A 22 1.14 -9.62 -1.72
N VAL A 23 0.96 -10.36 -0.63
CA VAL A 23 2.04 -10.84 0.22
C VAL A 23 2.41 -12.24 -0.23
N THR A 24 3.67 -12.49 -0.53
CA THR A 24 4.18 -13.78 -0.97
C THR A 24 5.20 -14.32 0.03
N ILE A 25 5.00 -15.56 0.43
CA ILE A 25 5.83 -16.26 1.42
C ILE A 25 6.57 -17.39 0.69
N TYR A 26 7.88 -17.34 0.71
CA TYR A 26 8.74 -18.37 0.12
C TYR A 26 9.42 -19.20 1.18
N THR A 27 9.58 -20.49 0.92
CA THR A 27 10.47 -21.35 1.70
C THR A 27 11.91 -21.17 1.22
N VAL A 28 12.84 -21.03 2.12
CA VAL A 28 14.27 -20.94 1.83
C VAL A 28 14.83 -22.37 1.71
N GLN A 29 15.24 -22.74 0.50
CA GLN A 29 16.04 -23.96 0.28
C GLN A 29 17.51 -23.57 0.31
N THR A 30 18.31 -24.26 1.12
CA THR A 30 19.75 -24.01 1.25
C THR A 30 20.61 -25.00 0.48
N SER A 31 20.12 -26.23 0.26
CA SER A 31 20.85 -27.32 -0.41
C SER A 31 19.95 -27.95 -1.48
N PRO A 32 20.46 -28.42 -2.63
CA PRO A 32 21.87 -28.37 -3.08
C PRO A 32 22.32 -26.99 -3.55
N SER A 33 21.39 -26.06 -3.82
CA SER A 33 21.65 -24.68 -4.20
C SER A 33 20.70 -23.76 -3.46
N PRO A 34 21.14 -22.61 -2.94
CA PRO A 34 20.25 -21.64 -2.31
C PRO A 34 19.21 -21.11 -3.29
N LYS A 35 17.94 -21.17 -2.93
CA LYS A 35 16.82 -20.61 -3.72
C LYS A 35 15.56 -20.43 -2.87
N LEU A 36 14.67 -19.60 -3.34
CA LEU A 36 13.32 -19.48 -2.82
C LEU A 36 12.39 -20.43 -3.58
N ILE A 37 11.63 -21.22 -2.85
CA ILE A 37 10.74 -22.25 -3.40
C ILE A 37 9.36 -22.18 -2.76
N LYS A 38 8.39 -22.87 -3.37
CA LYS A 38 7.04 -23.10 -2.83
C LYS A 38 6.35 -21.79 -2.40
N PRO A 39 6.09 -20.86 -3.30
CA PRO A 39 5.42 -19.61 -2.94
C PRO A 39 4.01 -19.90 -2.42
N ILE A 40 3.66 -19.24 -1.32
CA ILE A 40 2.30 -19.10 -0.81
C ILE A 40 1.93 -17.65 -1.05
N VAL A 41 0.86 -17.40 -1.81
CA VAL A 41 0.43 -16.06 -2.19
C VAL A 41 -0.87 -15.72 -1.46
N SER A 42 -0.93 -14.55 -0.85
CA SER A 42 -2.15 -14.06 -0.21
C SER A 42 -3.25 -13.75 -1.23
N PRO A 43 -4.50 -13.61 -0.79
CA PRO A 43 -5.50 -12.92 -1.60
C PRO A 43 -5.01 -11.53 -2.03
N GLU A 44 -5.54 -11.05 -3.13
CA GLU A 44 -5.30 -9.70 -3.62
C GLU A 44 -5.81 -8.67 -2.61
N ILE A 45 -5.03 -7.60 -2.42
CA ILE A 45 -5.34 -6.48 -1.54
C ILE A 45 -5.07 -5.21 -2.32
N GLU A 46 -6.09 -4.43 -2.53
CA GLU A 46 -5.93 -3.12 -3.12
C GLU A 46 -5.13 -2.21 -2.17
N THR A 47 -4.08 -1.61 -2.69
CA THR A 47 -3.24 -0.67 -1.95
C THR A 47 -2.77 0.47 -2.84
N GLY A 48 -2.73 1.67 -2.29
CA GLY A 48 -2.16 2.84 -2.97
C GLY A 48 -0.63 2.86 -2.96
N GLN A 49 0.01 1.84 -2.39
CA GLN A 49 1.46 1.77 -2.32
C GLN A 49 2.02 0.84 -3.41
N ASP A 50 2.70 1.42 -4.38
CA ASP A 50 3.51 0.70 -5.35
C ASP A 50 5.00 0.80 -4.93
N PRO A 51 5.73 -0.31 -4.80
CA PRO A 51 5.45 -1.66 -5.29
C PRO A 51 4.85 -2.64 -4.26
N GLY A 52 4.07 -2.22 -3.30
CA GLY A 52 3.38 -3.11 -2.36
C GLY A 52 3.55 -2.71 -0.89
N PHE A 53 3.43 -3.67 0.01
CA PHE A 53 3.40 -3.45 1.46
C PHE A 53 4.77 -3.54 2.10
N PHE A 54 4.95 -2.84 3.23
CA PHE A 54 6.00 -3.18 4.17
C PHE A 54 5.49 -4.25 5.13
N THR A 55 6.29 -5.30 5.29
CA THR A 55 5.93 -6.42 6.15
C THR A 55 6.84 -6.53 7.36
N THR A 56 6.33 -7.08 8.43
CA THR A 56 7.10 -7.56 9.59
C THR A 56 6.51 -8.87 10.08
N VAL A 57 7.25 -9.59 10.91
CA VAL A 57 6.81 -10.88 11.44
C VAL A 57 6.93 -10.87 12.95
N SER A 58 5.91 -11.41 13.61
CA SER A 58 5.97 -11.74 15.03
C SER A 58 5.93 -13.25 15.23
N SER A 59 6.68 -13.76 16.20
CA SER A 59 6.62 -15.15 16.63
C SER A 59 7.04 -15.29 18.08
N ASN A 60 6.62 -16.36 18.72
CA ASN A 60 7.14 -16.79 20.01
C ASN A 60 8.20 -17.88 19.79
N GLY A 61 9.33 -17.49 19.21
CA GLY A 61 10.38 -18.39 18.81
C GLY A 61 9.87 -19.46 17.83
N THR A 62 10.13 -20.73 18.16
CA THR A 62 9.70 -21.88 17.36
C THR A 62 8.36 -22.49 17.83
N THR A 63 7.59 -21.80 18.67
CA THR A 63 6.28 -22.29 19.12
C THR A 63 5.32 -22.41 17.94
N PRO A 64 4.78 -23.62 17.65
CA PRO A 64 3.89 -23.82 16.53
C PRO A 64 2.66 -22.89 16.60
N GLY A 65 2.28 -22.31 15.46
CA GLY A 65 1.10 -21.44 15.35
C GLY A 65 1.27 -20.04 15.95
N SER A 66 2.45 -19.68 16.45
CA SER A 66 2.69 -18.35 17.01
C SER A 66 3.13 -17.29 15.99
N THR A 67 3.50 -17.71 14.80
CA THR A 67 3.98 -16.80 13.75
C THR A 67 2.81 -16.09 13.09
N ILE A 68 2.90 -14.78 12.99
CA ILE A 68 1.96 -13.93 12.26
C ILE A 68 2.76 -12.97 11.38
N ILE A 69 2.35 -12.84 10.13
CA ILE A 69 2.89 -11.85 9.20
C ILE A 69 1.99 -10.61 9.26
N TRP A 70 2.59 -9.46 9.42
CA TRP A 70 1.94 -8.17 9.48
C TRP A 70 2.29 -7.34 8.26
N ALA A 71 1.32 -6.67 7.70
CA ALA A 71 1.52 -5.72 6.60
C ALA A 71 0.65 -4.49 6.79
N MET A 72 1.16 -3.35 6.29
CA MET A 72 0.42 -2.10 6.25
C MET A 72 0.00 -1.80 4.83
N ASP A 73 -1.28 -1.49 4.64
CA ASP A 73 -1.74 -0.91 3.39
C ASP A 73 -1.96 0.60 3.53
N ARG A 74 -2.08 1.26 2.40
CA ARG A 74 -2.37 2.68 2.28
C ARG A 74 -3.63 2.90 1.46
N PRO A 75 -4.34 4.02 1.68
CA PRO A 75 -5.47 4.39 0.83
C PRO A 75 -5.02 4.50 -0.64
N LEU A 76 -5.91 4.09 -1.56
CA LEU A 76 -5.66 4.19 -2.99
C LEU A 76 -5.76 5.64 -3.47
N ASP A 77 -6.90 6.26 -3.27
CA ASP A 77 -7.25 7.54 -3.89
C ASP A 77 -7.83 8.57 -2.91
N ASP A 78 -8.22 8.16 -1.71
CA ASP A 78 -8.81 9.04 -0.70
C ASP A 78 -7.73 9.59 0.25
N TYR A 79 -7.36 10.83 0.09
CA TYR A 79 -6.42 11.51 0.98
C TYR A 79 -7.06 12.77 1.60
N PRO A 80 -7.05 12.85 2.94
CA PRO A 80 -6.53 11.89 3.90
C PRO A 80 -7.40 10.64 3.95
N GLY A 81 -6.78 9.48 3.93
CA GLY A 81 -7.46 8.19 3.93
C GLY A 81 -7.02 7.27 5.05
N GLU A 82 -7.84 6.29 5.35
CA GLU A 82 -7.59 5.32 6.40
C GLU A 82 -6.51 4.32 5.98
N ILE A 83 -5.62 3.96 6.91
CA ILE A 83 -4.62 2.90 6.74
C ILE A 83 -5.01 1.69 7.58
N TYR A 84 -4.71 0.50 7.06
CA TYR A 84 -5.06 -0.76 7.70
C TYR A 84 -3.84 -1.59 8.04
N LEU A 85 -3.82 -2.09 9.27
CA LEU A 85 -2.92 -3.18 9.67
C LEU A 85 -3.60 -4.51 9.33
N ARG A 86 -2.90 -5.34 8.55
CA ARG A 86 -3.37 -6.67 8.18
C ARG A 86 -2.48 -7.74 8.79
N ALA A 87 -3.11 -8.83 9.24
CA ALA A 87 -2.43 -10.02 9.70
C ALA A 87 -2.66 -11.17 8.72
N PHE A 88 -1.62 -11.97 8.46
CA PHE A 88 -1.69 -13.13 7.56
C PHE A 88 -1.19 -14.38 8.26
N ASP A 89 -1.85 -15.49 7.93
CA ASP A 89 -1.40 -16.84 8.30
C ASP A 89 -0.16 -17.22 7.46
N PRO A 90 0.97 -17.52 8.08
CA PRO A 90 2.21 -17.83 7.37
C PRO A 90 2.14 -19.14 6.56
N ASN A 91 1.21 -20.04 6.88
CA ASN A 91 1.09 -21.36 6.23
C ASN A 91 0.13 -21.36 5.04
N THR A 92 -0.80 -20.43 5.01
CA THR A 92 -1.86 -20.40 3.99
C THR A 92 -1.94 -19.09 3.23
N GLY A 93 -1.29 -18.05 3.69
CA GLY A 93 -1.40 -16.68 3.16
C GLY A 93 -2.75 -16.00 3.40
N LYS A 94 -3.67 -16.65 4.12
CA LYS A 94 -4.99 -16.09 4.39
C LYS A 94 -4.92 -14.86 5.29
N ILE A 95 -5.78 -13.89 5.02
CA ILE A 95 -5.96 -12.73 5.91
C ILE A 95 -6.66 -13.20 7.18
N LEU A 96 -6.01 -13.03 8.32
CA LEU A 96 -6.55 -13.32 9.65
C LEU A 96 -7.31 -12.12 10.23
N MET A 97 -6.83 -10.92 9.92
CA MET A 97 -7.37 -9.68 10.45
C MET A 97 -7.05 -8.50 9.50
N ALA A 98 -7.95 -7.53 9.45
CA ALA A 98 -7.70 -6.21 8.92
C ALA A 98 -8.33 -5.20 9.89
N ILE A 99 -7.55 -4.23 10.37
CA ILE A 99 -8.00 -3.25 11.36
C ILE A 99 -7.47 -1.86 11.02
N GLY A 100 -8.31 -0.84 11.17
CA GLY A 100 -7.90 0.55 10.99
C GLY A 100 -6.77 0.91 11.95
N ALA A 101 -5.72 1.53 11.44
CA ALA A 101 -4.51 1.89 12.19
C ALA A 101 -4.22 3.38 12.17
N GLY A 102 -5.17 4.19 11.72
CA GLY A 102 -5.08 5.64 11.65
C GLY A 102 -5.29 6.18 10.26
N ILE A 103 -4.80 7.40 10.04
CA ILE A 103 -5.02 8.14 8.81
C ILE A 103 -3.66 8.45 8.17
N TRP A 104 -3.62 8.45 6.84
CA TRP A 104 -2.48 8.89 6.06
C TRP A 104 -2.86 10.08 5.18
N ARG A 105 -2.03 11.13 5.18
CA ARG A 105 -2.34 12.39 4.48
C ARG A 105 -1.72 12.52 3.12
N SER A 106 -0.60 11.84 2.90
CA SER A 106 0.18 12.06 1.71
C SER A 106 -0.10 11.02 0.64
N PRO A 107 -0.37 11.41 -0.59
CA PRO A 107 -0.39 10.51 -1.73
C PRO A 107 1.01 10.08 -2.18
N GLU A 108 2.06 10.58 -1.51
CA GLU A 108 3.44 10.31 -1.88
C GLU A 108 3.78 8.83 -1.71
N ALA A 109 4.29 8.21 -2.76
CA ALA A 109 4.63 6.80 -2.79
C ALA A 109 5.77 6.40 -1.84
N ASP A 110 6.54 7.39 -1.36
CA ASP A 110 7.78 7.16 -0.61
C ASP A 110 7.55 6.93 0.89
N ALA A 111 6.31 6.94 1.35
CA ALA A 111 6.02 6.73 2.75
C ALA A 111 6.16 5.26 3.12
N ASN A 112 7.16 4.97 3.92
CA ASN A 112 7.46 3.64 4.43
C ASN A 112 6.64 3.38 5.70
N LEU A 113 5.42 2.88 5.54
CA LEU A 113 4.57 2.45 6.64
C LEU A 113 4.99 1.05 7.11
N VAL A 114 6.03 1.00 7.95
CA VAL A 114 6.55 -0.26 8.48
C VAL A 114 5.96 -0.52 9.86
N PRO A 115 5.16 -1.59 10.05
CA PRO A 115 4.71 -1.96 11.37
C PRO A 115 5.90 -2.48 12.19
N THR A 116 6.01 -2.06 13.44
CA THR A 116 7.08 -2.49 14.33
C THR A 116 6.54 -3.43 15.39
N VAL A 117 7.14 -4.61 15.52
CA VAL A 117 6.80 -5.58 16.56
C VAL A 117 7.79 -5.49 17.70
N ALA A 118 7.32 -5.25 18.91
CA ALA A 118 8.13 -5.25 20.12
C ALA A 118 7.29 -5.62 21.35
N ASN A 119 7.86 -6.42 22.25
CA ASN A 119 7.26 -6.77 23.54
C ASN A 119 5.80 -7.25 23.47
N GLY A 120 5.45 -8.07 22.47
CA GLY A 120 4.11 -8.60 22.28
C GLY A 120 3.10 -7.57 21.73
N HIS A 121 3.56 -6.42 21.27
CA HIS A 121 2.76 -5.38 20.69
C HIS A 121 3.21 -5.07 19.27
N ILE A 122 2.30 -4.48 18.50
CA ILE A 122 2.56 -3.95 17.16
C ILE A 122 2.31 -2.45 17.22
N PHE A 123 3.27 -1.70 16.79
CA PHE A 123 3.25 -0.24 16.73
C PHE A 123 3.12 0.20 15.28
N VAL A 124 2.14 1.02 15.01
CA VAL A 124 1.89 1.60 13.68
C VAL A 124 1.89 3.11 13.79
N GLY A 125 2.85 3.74 13.14
CA GLY A 125 2.87 5.19 12.98
C GLY A 125 1.87 5.62 11.91
N SER A 126 1.08 6.65 12.21
CA SER A 126 0.17 7.30 11.28
C SER A 126 0.19 8.80 11.49
N LEU A 127 -0.73 9.54 10.87
CA LEU A 127 -0.75 10.99 11.01
C LEU A 127 -0.90 11.42 12.47
N ASN A 128 0.13 12.07 13.03
CA ASN A 128 0.18 12.63 14.37
C ASN A 128 -0.14 11.63 15.51
N GLN A 129 -0.07 10.32 15.25
CA GLN A 129 -0.38 9.30 16.26
C GLN A 129 0.43 8.01 16.03
N VAL A 130 0.49 7.19 17.07
CA VAL A 130 0.95 5.81 17.02
C VAL A 130 -0.18 4.92 17.53
N ALA A 131 -0.69 4.04 16.67
CA ALA A 131 -1.60 2.98 17.08
C ALA A 131 -0.82 1.80 17.64
N ILE A 132 -1.28 1.25 18.79
CA ILE A 132 -0.63 0.13 19.45
C ILE A 132 -1.62 -1.01 19.54
N PHE A 133 -1.27 -2.15 18.98
CA PHE A 133 -2.07 -3.37 19.00
C PHE A 133 -1.35 -4.45 19.81
N GLY A 134 -2.11 -5.20 20.57
CA GLY A 134 -1.57 -6.29 21.39
C GLY A 134 -2.68 -7.11 22.02
N LEU A 135 -2.30 -8.21 22.65
CA LEU A 135 -3.27 -8.98 23.44
C LEU A 135 -3.66 -8.17 24.68
N PRO A 136 -4.94 -8.17 25.05
CA PRO A 136 -5.38 -7.52 26.27
C PRO A 136 -4.63 -8.10 27.48
N THR A 137 -3.97 -7.26 28.23
CA THR A 137 -3.44 -7.68 29.54
C THR A 137 -4.62 -7.84 30.49
N PRO A 138 -4.76 -8.98 31.19
CA PRO A 138 -5.82 -9.16 32.15
C PRO A 138 -5.84 -7.98 33.16
N GLY A 139 -6.97 -7.28 33.24
CA GLY A 139 -7.11 -6.10 34.10
C GLY A 139 -6.65 -4.77 33.49
N ALA A 140 -6.08 -4.76 32.29
CA ALA A 140 -5.85 -3.52 31.57
C ALA A 140 -7.19 -2.88 31.23
N LYS A 141 -7.39 -1.65 31.67
CA LYS A 141 -8.52 -0.85 31.18
C LYS A 141 -8.28 -0.60 29.71
N THR A 142 -9.26 -0.92 28.87
CA THR A 142 -9.28 -0.46 27.48
C THR A 142 -9.20 1.07 27.53
N VAL A 143 -8.07 1.62 27.19
CA VAL A 143 -7.97 3.05 26.94
C VAL A 143 -8.61 3.21 25.56
N GLU A 144 -9.85 3.66 25.56
CA GLU A 144 -10.42 4.21 24.35
C GLU A 144 -9.52 5.38 23.97
N ILE A 145 -8.70 5.18 22.94
CA ILE A 145 -7.91 6.29 22.38
C ILE A 145 -8.98 7.21 21.80
N PRO A 146 -9.18 8.41 22.36
CA PRO A 146 -10.11 9.33 21.72
C PRO A 146 -9.62 9.49 20.30
N VAL A 147 -10.44 9.15 19.32
CA VAL A 147 -10.23 9.61 17.96
C VAL A 147 -10.09 11.13 18.13
N PRO A 148 -8.91 11.71 17.90
CA PRO A 148 -8.79 13.16 18.04
C PRO A 148 -9.91 13.73 17.17
N PRO A 149 -10.71 14.69 17.70
CA PRO A 149 -11.69 15.36 16.88
C PRO A 149 -10.96 15.76 15.59
N PRO A 150 -11.57 15.61 14.42
CA PRO A 150 -10.93 15.93 13.16
C PRO A 150 -10.23 17.26 13.41
N ALA A 151 -8.89 17.25 13.34
CA ALA A 151 -8.08 18.39 13.80
C ALA A 151 -8.73 19.61 13.19
N GLU A 152 -9.21 20.51 14.06
CA GLU A 152 -9.89 21.72 13.63
C GLU A 152 -9.06 22.24 12.48
N GLU A 153 -9.65 22.27 11.33
CA GLU A 153 -9.01 22.39 10.03
C GLU A 153 -8.11 23.64 10.07
N ALA A 154 -6.93 23.46 10.68
CA ALA A 154 -5.90 24.47 10.66
C ALA A 154 -5.69 24.70 9.18
N ALA A 155 -6.18 25.85 8.71
CA ALA A 155 -6.34 26.24 7.32
C ALA A 155 -5.31 25.51 6.45
N LEU A 156 -5.75 24.44 5.78
CA LEU A 156 -4.90 23.63 4.92
C LEU A 156 -4.10 24.62 4.06
N PRO A 157 -2.76 24.52 4.06
CA PRO A 157 -1.98 25.31 3.12
C PRO A 157 -2.59 25.02 1.75
N ALA A 158 -2.95 26.08 1.04
CA ALA A 158 -3.74 26.12 -0.18
C ALA A 158 -3.80 24.77 -0.92
N ALA A 159 -4.97 24.14 -0.84
CA ALA A 159 -5.38 22.92 -1.52
C ALA A 159 -4.24 21.91 -1.78
N THR A 160 -4.10 20.92 -0.90
CA THR A 160 -3.28 19.74 -1.20
C THR A 160 -3.77 19.17 -2.54
N PRO A 161 -2.92 19.07 -3.57
CA PRO A 161 -3.37 18.57 -4.86
C PRO A 161 -3.95 17.18 -4.73
N HIS A 162 -5.12 16.96 -5.30
CA HIS A 162 -5.73 15.65 -5.40
C HIS A 162 -4.90 14.77 -6.33
N GLN A 163 -5.03 13.47 -6.16
CA GLN A 163 -4.38 12.49 -7.02
C GLN A 163 -5.44 11.62 -7.69
N ILE A 164 -5.32 11.44 -8.99
CA ILE A 164 -6.15 10.53 -9.78
C ILE A 164 -5.25 9.61 -10.60
N SER A 165 -5.66 8.37 -10.80
CA SER A 165 -4.92 7.40 -11.61
C SER A 165 -5.84 6.74 -12.63
N GLY A 166 -5.26 6.27 -13.72
CA GLY A 166 -6.00 5.58 -14.76
C GLY A 166 -5.21 5.43 -16.06
N THR A 167 -5.91 5.12 -17.13
CA THR A 167 -5.33 4.97 -18.46
C THR A 167 -5.80 6.12 -19.35
N VAL A 168 -4.90 6.71 -20.11
CA VAL A 168 -5.22 7.71 -21.11
C VAL A 168 -6.03 7.05 -22.23
N VAL A 169 -7.25 7.54 -22.50
CA VAL A 169 -8.09 7.00 -23.58
C VAL A 169 -8.12 7.92 -24.80
N ALA A 170 -7.93 9.20 -24.62
CA ALA A 170 -7.81 10.18 -25.69
C ALA A 170 -6.84 11.30 -25.26
N SER A 171 -6.15 11.92 -26.22
CA SER A 171 -5.21 12.99 -25.93
C SER A 171 -5.22 14.03 -27.05
N GLN A 172 -5.18 15.29 -26.63
CA GLN A 172 -5.05 16.45 -27.52
C GLN A 172 -4.03 17.45 -26.93
N ASP A 173 -3.74 18.51 -27.65
CA ASP A 173 -2.79 19.50 -27.17
C ASP A 173 -3.36 20.19 -25.90
N GLY A 174 -2.62 20.13 -24.81
CA GLY A 174 -2.97 20.76 -23.54
C GLY A 174 -3.97 19.98 -22.69
N SER A 175 -4.50 18.82 -23.11
CA SER A 175 -5.35 17.97 -22.27
C SER A 175 -5.37 16.51 -22.72
N PHE A 176 -5.89 15.66 -21.83
CA PHE A 176 -6.23 14.28 -22.16
C PHE A 176 -7.43 13.78 -21.34
N THR A 177 -8.11 12.76 -21.86
CA THR A 177 -9.15 12.06 -21.12
C THR A 177 -8.55 10.85 -20.42
N LEU A 178 -8.71 10.80 -19.09
CA LEU A 178 -8.29 9.70 -18.23
C LEU A 178 -9.49 8.79 -17.98
N GLN A 179 -9.35 7.49 -18.19
CA GLN A 179 -10.31 6.49 -17.72
C GLN A 179 -9.78 5.91 -16.41
N THR A 180 -10.53 6.08 -15.34
CA THR A 180 -10.22 5.51 -14.02
C THR A 180 -10.47 4.00 -14.02
N ARG A 181 -9.99 3.30 -13.01
CA ARG A 181 -10.22 1.85 -12.85
C ARG A 181 -11.71 1.50 -12.67
N THR A 182 -12.50 2.40 -12.15
CA THR A 182 -13.96 2.25 -12.03
C THR A 182 -14.72 2.48 -13.34
N GLY A 183 -14.00 2.82 -14.42
CA GLY A 183 -14.57 3.10 -15.74
C GLY A 183 -15.04 4.55 -15.93
N ALA A 184 -14.96 5.39 -14.89
CA ALA A 184 -15.28 6.81 -15.04
C ALA A 184 -14.24 7.51 -15.92
N THR A 185 -14.66 8.52 -16.67
CA THR A 185 -13.78 9.34 -17.51
C THR A 185 -13.65 10.74 -16.92
N ILE A 186 -12.42 11.24 -16.87
CA ILE A 186 -12.09 12.56 -16.36
C ILE A 186 -11.28 13.32 -17.40
N GLU A 187 -11.69 14.53 -17.74
CA GLU A 187 -10.89 15.41 -18.58
C GLU A 187 -9.78 16.06 -17.74
N VAL A 188 -8.54 15.93 -18.18
CA VAL A 188 -7.35 16.41 -17.48
C VAL A 188 -6.73 17.54 -18.30
N ASP A 189 -6.78 18.76 -17.78
CA ASP A 189 -6.07 19.92 -18.31
C ASP A 189 -4.60 19.87 -17.88
N THR A 190 -3.69 19.86 -18.84
CA THR A 190 -2.24 19.78 -18.62
C THR A 190 -1.53 21.12 -18.77
N SER A 191 -2.25 22.21 -19.00
CA SER A 191 -1.67 23.53 -19.28
C SER A 191 -0.77 24.10 -18.18
N ALA A 192 -0.93 23.62 -16.94
CA ALA A 192 -0.12 24.01 -15.78
C ALA A 192 0.84 22.89 -15.29
N ALA A 193 0.88 21.74 -15.98
CA ALA A 193 1.70 20.62 -15.54
C ALA A 193 3.18 20.89 -15.71
N THR A 194 3.93 20.75 -14.61
CA THR A 194 5.40 20.77 -14.61
C THR A 194 5.92 19.34 -14.49
N HIS A 195 6.89 18.96 -15.30
CA HIS A 195 7.50 17.66 -15.45
C HIS A 195 6.73 16.64 -16.32
N PHE A 196 7.43 16.03 -17.24
CA PHE A 196 7.14 14.89 -18.13
C PHE A 196 5.79 14.86 -18.87
N GLY A 197 4.95 15.88 -18.75
CA GLY A 197 3.57 15.79 -19.19
C GLY A 197 3.03 16.95 -20.01
N ALA A 198 3.80 17.96 -20.38
CA ALA A 198 3.35 18.98 -21.35
C ALA A 198 3.26 18.38 -22.78
N ALA A 199 3.89 17.23 -23.00
CA ALA A 199 3.78 16.50 -24.24
C ALA A 199 2.47 15.67 -24.27
N ARG A 200 1.91 15.52 -25.46
CA ARG A 200 0.75 14.69 -25.73
C ARG A 200 0.93 13.28 -25.17
N GLN A 201 0.02 12.84 -24.30
CA GLN A 201 0.04 11.51 -23.70
C GLN A 201 -0.54 10.49 -24.68
N PRO A 202 0.19 9.43 -25.07
CA PRO A 202 -0.38 8.40 -25.95
C PRO A 202 -1.57 7.69 -25.30
N ALA A 203 -2.61 7.39 -26.08
CA ALA A 203 -3.69 6.52 -25.61
C ALA A 203 -3.15 5.15 -25.18
N GLY A 204 -3.69 4.58 -24.14
CA GLY A 204 -3.21 3.34 -23.53
C GLY A 204 -2.11 3.54 -22.48
N THR A 205 -1.63 4.78 -22.26
CA THR A 205 -0.62 5.06 -21.23
C THR A 205 -1.24 5.09 -19.85
N PRO A 206 -0.80 4.26 -18.92
CA PRO A 206 -1.20 4.37 -17.53
C PRO A 206 -0.49 5.55 -16.88
N VAL A 207 -1.25 6.43 -16.22
CA VAL A 207 -0.74 7.64 -15.60
C VAL A 207 -1.31 7.85 -14.21
N LEU A 208 -0.52 8.51 -13.38
CA LEU A 208 -0.89 9.09 -12.12
C LEU A 208 -0.83 10.60 -12.27
N VAL A 209 -1.90 11.30 -11.96
CA VAL A 209 -2.02 12.74 -12.13
C VAL A 209 -2.27 13.41 -10.79
N ARG A 210 -1.46 14.39 -10.44
CA ARG A 210 -1.68 15.27 -9.28
C ARG A 210 -2.17 16.62 -9.75
N GLY A 211 -3.18 17.15 -9.08
CA GLY A 211 -3.76 18.43 -9.45
C GLY A 211 -4.99 18.76 -8.63
N ASN A 212 -5.84 19.60 -9.17
CA ASN A 212 -7.05 20.04 -8.49
C ASN A 212 -8.27 19.88 -9.37
N TYR A 213 -9.40 19.50 -8.77
CA TYR A 213 -10.68 19.52 -9.45
C TYR A 213 -11.08 20.95 -9.80
N THR A 214 -11.65 21.11 -10.98
CA THR A 214 -12.22 22.37 -11.48
C THR A 214 -13.64 22.11 -11.97
N SER A 215 -14.38 23.16 -12.28
CA SER A 215 -15.71 23.03 -12.87
C SER A 215 -15.75 22.32 -14.24
N GLY A 216 -14.58 22.22 -14.90
CA GLY A 216 -14.45 21.60 -16.23
C GLY A 216 -13.69 20.27 -16.25
N GLY A 217 -13.31 19.74 -15.08
CA GLY A 217 -12.53 18.51 -15.01
C GLY A 217 -11.43 18.58 -13.96
N PHE A 218 -10.23 18.07 -14.29
CA PHE A 218 -9.08 18.00 -13.38
C PHE A 218 -7.90 18.79 -13.95
N LYS A 219 -7.39 19.77 -13.24
CA LYS A 219 -6.22 20.53 -13.66
C LYS A 219 -4.96 19.93 -13.08
N ALA A 220 -4.13 19.35 -13.94
CA ALA A 220 -2.88 18.69 -13.57
C ALA A 220 -1.81 19.69 -13.16
N VAL A 221 -1.05 19.36 -12.12
CA VAL A 221 0.20 20.01 -11.72
C VAL A 221 1.38 19.09 -12.02
N HIS A 222 1.23 17.80 -11.78
CA HIS A 222 2.22 16.78 -12.11
C HIS A 222 1.57 15.58 -12.79
N ILE A 223 2.27 14.97 -13.74
CA ILE A 223 1.85 13.75 -14.42
C ILE A 223 3.01 12.76 -14.35
N LEU A 224 2.76 11.58 -13.83
CA LEU A 224 3.70 10.48 -13.75
C LEU A 224 3.22 9.34 -14.64
N HIS A 225 4.09 8.84 -15.51
CA HIS A 225 3.82 7.63 -16.27
C HIS A 225 4.04 6.44 -15.35
N LEU A 226 3.01 5.64 -15.16
CA LEU A 226 3.14 4.35 -14.51
C LEU A 226 3.80 3.41 -15.54
N LYS A 227 4.94 2.82 -15.20
CA LYS A 227 5.51 1.78 -16.06
C LYS A 227 4.51 0.62 -16.09
N PRO A 228 4.17 0.09 -17.29
CA PRO A 228 3.47 -1.18 -17.35
C PRO A 228 4.33 -2.16 -16.55
N GLN A 229 3.75 -2.81 -15.55
CA GLN A 229 4.44 -3.92 -14.90
C GLN A 229 4.77 -4.90 -16.02
N LEU A 230 6.06 -5.10 -16.26
CA LEU A 230 6.53 -6.15 -17.15
C LEU A 230 5.99 -7.44 -16.56
N GLY A 231 4.96 -7.98 -17.23
CA GLY A 231 4.27 -9.17 -16.78
C GLY A 231 5.24 -10.33 -16.62
N LEU A 232 5.57 -10.64 -15.39
CA LEU A 232 6.12 -11.93 -14.97
C LEU A 232 4.95 -12.89 -14.71
N TRP A 233 4.03 -12.99 -15.68
CA TRP A 233 3.10 -14.11 -15.70
C TRP A 233 3.64 -15.13 -16.71
N PRO A 234 3.85 -16.37 -16.29
CA PRO A 234 4.04 -17.44 -17.26
C PRO A 234 2.73 -17.52 -18.06
N THR A 235 2.79 -17.17 -19.34
CA THR A 235 1.74 -17.57 -20.27
C THR A 235 1.74 -19.08 -20.29
N ASP A 236 0.60 -19.67 -19.95
CA ASP A 236 0.32 -21.09 -20.09
C ASP A 236 0.78 -21.63 -21.45
N ARG A 237 1.60 -22.66 -21.37
CA ARG A 237 1.67 -23.77 -22.33
C ARG A 237 1.79 -25.08 -21.58
#